data_498e6ac10a3f5be20034f87ee074f7de
#
_entry.id   498e6ac10a3f5be20034f87ee074f7de
#
_cell.length_a   1.000
_cell.length_b   1.000
_cell.length_c   1.000
_cell.angle_alpha   90.00
_cell.angle_beta   90.00
_cell.angle_gamma   90.00
#
_symmetry.space_group_name_H-M   'P 1'
#
loop_
_entity.id
_entity.type
_entity.pdbx_description
1 polymer ?
#
loop_
_entity_poly.entity_id
_entity_poly.type
_entity_poly.pdbx_seq_one_letter_code
_entity_poly.pdbx_strand_id
1 'polypeptide(L)'
;VKKIIIDNQELEVDSEMTLIQACELVGIEIPRFCYHERLSIAGNCRMCLVEVVGGPPKPTASCAMQVKDLRPGPEGQPPVVRTNSKMVKKAREGVMEFLLINHPLDCPICDQGGECDLQDQAMAFGVDFSRFKEPKRAVDDLDLGPLVSTNMTRCISCTRCVRFTSEVAGISQMGQTGRGEDAEITSYLNQTLDSNLQGNIIDLCPVGALTSKPYAFTARPWELSNTETIDVMDALGSNIRVDTKGREVMRILPRNHDGINEEWISDKTRFVWDGLRRQRLDKPYIRKDGKLVSVDWNEALNLAAESLSGKNIMGLVGDLTSTESAYSLKKLVTKLGGVVECRTDGSKLPIDNRSGYVGNATIDDIDLADEVFLIGSNPRNEAPVLNARIRKAWSEGANVHLLGPKAELTYEYSYLGSDRSALSKLTTRGLKVGKGRSAVVILGVGALTEADGAAVLG
;
A
#
# COMPACT_ATOMS: atom_id res chain seq x y z
N VAL A 1 -22.09 -6.62 -22.63
CA VAL A 1 -21.75 -5.30 -23.15
C VAL A 1 -23.03 -4.53 -23.40
N LYS A 2 -23.06 -3.24 -23.04
CA LYS A 2 -24.22 -2.36 -23.20
C LYS A 2 -23.78 -1.02 -23.77
N LYS A 3 -24.55 -0.50 -24.73
CA LYS A 3 -24.35 0.85 -25.26
C LYS A 3 -24.95 1.89 -24.33
N ILE A 4 -24.19 2.93 -24.01
CA ILE A 4 -24.59 4.09 -23.22
C ILE A 4 -24.06 5.37 -23.84
N ILE A 5 -24.65 6.51 -23.49
CA ILE A 5 -24.18 7.84 -23.92
C ILE A 5 -23.83 8.63 -22.66
N ILE A 6 -22.59 9.10 -22.54
CA ILE A 6 -22.12 9.96 -21.44
C ILE A 6 -21.73 11.31 -22.03
N ASP A 7 -22.39 12.38 -21.61
CA ASP A 7 -22.17 13.76 -22.07
C ASP A 7 -21.98 13.88 -23.61
N ASN A 8 -22.86 13.20 -24.37
CA ASN A 8 -22.87 13.11 -25.84
C ASN A 8 -21.79 12.21 -26.47
N GLN A 9 -21.02 11.46 -25.70
CA GLN A 9 -20.12 10.42 -26.19
C GLN A 9 -20.79 9.06 -26.07
N GLU A 10 -20.92 8.35 -27.21
CA GLU A 10 -21.47 6.99 -27.24
C GLU A 10 -20.33 5.99 -27.02
N LEU A 11 -20.54 5.02 -26.14
CA LEU A 11 -19.58 3.96 -25.83
C LEU A 11 -20.26 2.62 -25.54
N GLU A 12 -19.55 1.54 -25.80
CA GLU A 12 -19.93 0.18 -25.41
C GLU A 12 -19.08 -0.25 -24.23
N VAL A 13 -19.74 -0.60 -23.12
CA VAL A 13 -19.06 -0.98 -21.88
C VAL A 13 -19.63 -2.28 -21.31
N ASP A 14 -18.88 -2.90 -20.41
CA ASP A 14 -19.37 -4.03 -19.65
C ASP A 14 -20.59 -3.61 -18.80
N SER A 15 -21.62 -4.42 -18.83
CA SER A 15 -22.86 -4.20 -18.10
C SER A 15 -22.70 -4.22 -16.58
N GLU A 16 -21.69 -4.93 -16.06
CA GLU A 16 -21.39 -5.03 -14.63
C GLU A 16 -20.58 -3.81 -14.10
N MET A 17 -20.00 -3.03 -14.99
CA MET A 17 -19.24 -1.83 -14.64
C MET A 17 -20.15 -0.78 -13.97
N THR A 18 -19.60 -0.04 -13.00
CA THR A 18 -20.28 1.10 -12.39
C THR A 18 -20.25 2.32 -13.32
N LEU A 19 -21.20 3.26 -13.14
CA LEU A 19 -21.22 4.47 -13.96
C LEU A 19 -19.99 5.35 -13.77
N ILE A 20 -19.40 5.38 -12.59
CA ILE A 20 -18.17 6.14 -12.34
C ILE A 20 -17.02 5.60 -13.17
N GLN A 21 -16.85 4.27 -13.23
CA GLN A 21 -15.84 3.61 -14.06
C GLN A 21 -16.10 3.84 -15.56
N ALA A 22 -17.36 3.78 -15.98
CA ALA A 22 -17.72 4.06 -17.36
C ALA A 22 -17.43 5.53 -17.76
N CYS A 23 -17.58 6.49 -16.85
CA CYS A 23 -17.20 7.90 -17.08
C CYS A 23 -15.68 8.05 -17.23
N GLU A 24 -14.89 7.33 -16.46
CA GLU A 24 -13.43 7.36 -16.54
C GLU A 24 -12.91 6.84 -17.90
N LEU A 25 -13.55 5.84 -18.49
CA LEU A 25 -13.19 5.34 -19.83
C LEU A 25 -13.28 6.40 -20.93
N VAL A 26 -14.13 7.40 -20.77
CA VAL A 26 -14.27 8.53 -21.72
C VAL A 26 -13.51 9.78 -21.23
N GLY A 27 -12.66 9.64 -20.22
CA GLY A 27 -11.83 10.72 -19.69
C GLY A 27 -12.61 11.75 -18.86
N ILE A 28 -13.80 11.40 -18.36
CA ILE A 28 -14.60 12.26 -17.49
C ILE A 28 -14.35 11.89 -16.05
N GLU A 29 -13.66 12.76 -15.34
CA GLU A 29 -13.41 12.61 -13.90
C GLU A 29 -14.66 13.01 -13.09
N ILE A 30 -15.17 12.08 -12.29
CA ILE A 30 -16.28 12.30 -11.37
C ILE A 30 -15.76 12.54 -9.96
N PRO A 31 -16.13 13.69 -9.31
CA PRO A 31 -15.69 13.99 -7.95
C PRO A 31 -16.20 12.96 -6.95
N ARG A 32 -15.36 12.58 -5.99
CA ARG A 32 -15.64 11.49 -5.04
C ARG A 32 -14.84 11.64 -3.75
N PHE A 33 -15.37 11.13 -2.62
CA PHE A 33 -14.65 11.01 -1.36
C PHE A 33 -14.68 9.58 -0.83
N CYS A 34 -15.84 8.94 -0.77
CA CYS A 34 -15.94 7.59 -0.20
C CYS A 34 -15.53 6.48 -1.16
N TYR A 35 -15.70 6.66 -2.47
CA TYR A 35 -15.33 5.67 -3.47
C TYR A 35 -13.81 5.56 -3.60
N HIS A 36 -13.33 4.34 -3.68
CA HIS A 36 -11.96 3.96 -3.99
C HIS A 36 -11.99 2.65 -4.78
N GLU A 37 -11.16 2.53 -5.80
CA GLU A 37 -11.21 1.40 -6.74
C GLU A 37 -10.91 0.05 -6.08
N ARG A 38 -10.08 0.07 -5.04
CA ARG A 38 -9.63 -1.12 -4.31
C ARG A 38 -10.47 -1.45 -3.07
N LEU A 39 -11.54 -0.71 -2.81
CA LEU A 39 -12.39 -0.90 -1.63
C LEU A 39 -13.85 -1.10 -2.04
N SER A 40 -14.60 -1.79 -1.20
CA SER A 40 -16.05 -1.95 -1.41
C SER A 40 -16.78 -0.60 -1.54
N ILE A 41 -17.91 -0.58 -2.20
CA ILE A 41 -18.69 0.65 -2.45
C ILE A 41 -19.46 1.05 -1.19
N ALA A 42 -19.11 2.20 -0.60
CA ALA A 42 -19.85 2.75 0.54
C ALA A 42 -21.07 3.59 0.12
N GLY A 43 -20.96 4.37 -0.96
CA GLY A 43 -22.04 5.21 -1.50
C GLY A 43 -22.57 6.30 -0.56
N ASN A 44 -21.80 6.67 0.50
CA ASN A 44 -22.27 7.53 1.60
C ASN A 44 -21.95 9.02 1.40
N CYS A 45 -20.87 9.42 0.74
CA CYS A 45 -20.50 10.83 0.57
C CYS A 45 -21.40 11.61 -0.40
N ARG A 46 -22.01 10.93 -1.38
CA ARG A 46 -22.90 11.50 -2.40
C ARG A 46 -22.27 12.54 -3.32
N MET A 47 -20.93 12.67 -3.35
CA MET A 47 -20.26 13.65 -4.23
C MET A 47 -20.28 13.21 -5.71
N CYS A 48 -20.35 11.92 -5.98
CA CYS A 48 -20.32 11.34 -7.32
C CYS A 48 -21.68 11.35 -8.06
N LEU A 49 -22.57 12.27 -7.71
CA LEU A 49 -23.91 12.36 -8.30
C LEU A 49 -23.84 12.72 -9.79
N VAL A 50 -24.66 12.00 -10.60
CA VAL A 50 -24.89 12.22 -12.03
C VAL A 50 -26.37 12.21 -12.34
N GLU A 51 -26.78 12.76 -13.49
CA GLU A 51 -28.16 12.72 -13.99
C GLU A 51 -28.32 11.58 -15.00
N VAL A 52 -29.30 10.72 -14.78
CA VAL A 52 -29.73 9.69 -15.76
C VAL A 52 -30.99 10.21 -16.45
N VAL A 53 -30.89 10.48 -17.75
CA VAL A 53 -32.00 11.04 -18.53
C VAL A 53 -33.15 10.02 -18.66
N GLY A 54 -34.37 10.45 -18.39
CA GLY A 54 -35.52 9.53 -18.34
C GLY A 54 -35.61 8.66 -17.09
N GLY A 55 -34.65 8.81 -16.17
CA GLY A 55 -34.65 8.19 -14.84
C GLY A 55 -35.46 8.96 -13.80
N PRO A 56 -35.28 8.67 -12.50
CA PRO A 56 -35.92 9.41 -11.42
C PRO A 56 -35.56 10.90 -11.48
N PRO A 57 -36.47 11.81 -11.07
CA PRO A 57 -36.22 13.26 -11.09
C PRO A 57 -35.26 13.73 -9.99
N LYS A 58 -34.23 12.95 -9.71
CA LYS A 58 -33.16 13.21 -8.72
C LYS A 58 -31.84 12.61 -9.22
N PRO A 59 -30.69 13.22 -8.87
CA PRO A 59 -29.41 12.70 -9.28
C PRO A 59 -29.09 11.37 -8.59
N THR A 60 -28.28 10.55 -9.24
CA THR A 60 -27.94 9.19 -8.84
C THR A 60 -26.44 9.11 -8.51
N ALA A 61 -26.09 8.29 -7.53
CA ALA A 61 -24.68 8.04 -7.17
C ALA A 61 -24.03 7.12 -8.22
N SER A 62 -23.11 7.64 -9.00
CA SER A 62 -22.44 6.91 -10.08
C SER A 62 -21.56 5.76 -9.59
N CYS A 63 -21.03 5.85 -8.38
CA CYS A 63 -20.22 4.77 -7.78
C CYS A 63 -21.04 3.52 -7.39
N ALA A 64 -22.34 3.66 -7.18
CA ALA A 64 -23.22 2.58 -6.71
C ALA A 64 -24.20 2.07 -7.77
N MET A 65 -24.31 2.74 -8.91
CA MET A 65 -25.19 2.32 -10.01
C MET A 65 -24.37 1.62 -11.09
N GLN A 66 -24.78 0.41 -11.45
CA GLN A 66 -24.18 -0.34 -12.55
C GLN A 66 -24.81 0.01 -13.88
N VAL A 67 -24.06 -0.16 -14.96
CA VAL A 67 -24.53 0.10 -16.33
C VAL A 67 -25.74 -0.76 -16.68
N LYS A 68 -25.83 -2.00 -16.17
CA LYS A 68 -26.98 -2.89 -16.37
C LYS A 68 -28.30 -2.31 -15.83
N ASP A 69 -28.25 -1.50 -14.78
CA ASP A 69 -29.43 -0.93 -14.12
C ASP A 69 -30.05 0.24 -14.90
N LEU A 70 -29.35 0.77 -15.88
CA LEU A 70 -29.87 1.84 -16.74
C LEU A 70 -30.98 1.31 -17.65
N ARG A 71 -32.06 2.06 -17.75
CA ARG A 71 -33.17 1.74 -18.66
C ARG A 71 -32.92 2.39 -20.02
N PRO A 72 -33.24 1.69 -21.14
CA PRO A 72 -33.18 2.30 -22.45
C PRO A 72 -34.24 3.40 -22.57
N GLY A 73 -34.04 4.31 -23.51
CA GLY A 73 -35.02 5.33 -23.87
C GLY A 73 -36.32 4.74 -24.42
N PRO A 74 -37.40 5.56 -24.60
CA PRO A 74 -38.71 5.10 -24.97
C PRO A 74 -38.81 4.28 -26.28
N GLU A 75 -37.91 4.52 -27.22
CA GLU A 75 -37.80 3.83 -28.52
C GLU A 75 -36.61 2.87 -28.58
N GLY A 76 -36.07 2.43 -27.41
CA GLY A 76 -34.92 1.55 -27.36
C GLY A 76 -33.57 2.23 -27.53
N GLN A 77 -33.51 3.57 -27.47
CA GLN A 77 -32.24 4.32 -27.55
C GLN A 77 -31.33 3.98 -26.38
N PRO A 78 -30.01 4.07 -26.56
CA PRO A 78 -29.05 3.94 -25.48
C PRO A 78 -29.37 4.90 -24.32
N PRO A 79 -29.23 4.47 -23.04
CA PRO A 79 -29.46 5.35 -21.92
C PRO A 79 -28.42 6.47 -21.90
N VAL A 80 -28.87 7.67 -21.50
CA VAL A 80 -28.05 8.89 -21.49
C VAL A 80 -27.73 9.28 -20.05
N VAL A 81 -26.44 9.50 -19.77
CA VAL A 81 -25.94 9.99 -18.49
C VAL A 81 -25.33 11.37 -18.71
N ARG A 82 -25.68 12.33 -17.86
CA ARG A 82 -25.12 13.69 -17.87
C ARG A 82 -24.34 13.94 -16.59
N THR A 83 -23.08 14.31 -16.74
CA THR A 83 -22.17 14.53 -15.61
C THR A 83 -22.08 16.01 -15.20
N ASN A 84 -22.55 16.93 -16.05
CA ASN A 84 -22.38 18.37 -15.89
C ASN A 84 -23.68 19.18 -16.13
N SER A 85 -24.84 18.60 -15.86
CA SER A 85 -26.11 19.32 -15.95
C SER A 85 -26.31 20.32 -14.80
N LYS A 86 -27.28 21.26 -14.96
CA LYS A 86 -27.63 22.20 -13.88
C LYS A 86 -28.05 21.48 -12.59
N MET A 87 -28.76 20.32 -12.74
CA MET A 87 -29.16 19.46 -11.61
C MET A 87 -27.95 18.92 -10.87
N VAL A 88 -26.98 18.37 -11.61
CA VAL A 88 -25.76 17.79 -11.05
C VAL A 88 -24.91 18.85 -10.36
N LYS A 89 -24.70 20.02 -10.98
CA LYS A 89 -23.96 21.13 -10.38
C LYS A 89 -24.57 21.53 -9.04
N LYS A 90 -25.86 21.83 -9.01
CA LYS A 90 -26.56 22.22 -7.77
C LYS A 90 -26.53 21.13 -6.71
N ALA A 91 -26.58 19.85 -7.11
CA ALA A 91 -26.49 18.74 -6.17
C ALA A 91 -25.10 18.65 -5.54
N ARG A 92 -24.02 18.79 -6.33
CA ARG A 92 -22.63 18.78 -5.82
C ARG A 92 -22.34 19.98 -4.94
N GLU A 93 -22.80 21.20 -5.30
CA GLU A 93 -22.74 22.39 -4.45
C GLU A 93 -23.35 22.10 -3.07
N GLY A 94 -24.57 21.52 -3.04
CA GLY A 94 -25.24 21.17 -1.79
C GLY A 94 -24.50 20.10 -0.98
N VAL A 95 -23.88 19.11 -1.63
CA VAL A 95 -23.05 18.10 -0.94
C VAL A 95 -21.79 18.75 -0.35
N MET A 96 -21.11 19.61 -1.11
CA MET A 96 -19.94 20.33 -0.61
C MET A 96 -20.29 21.22 0.59
N GLU A 97 -21.39 21.98 0.51
CA GLU A 97 -21.88 22.76 1.63
C GLU A 97 -22.12 21.89 2.88
N PHE A 98 -22.76 20.74 2.71
CA PHE A 98 -23.02 19.78 3.78
C PHE A 98 -21.72 19.23 4.42
N LEU A 99 -20.72 18.86 3.61
CA LEU A 99 -19.43 18.38 4.12
C LEU A 99 -18.63 19.46 4.85
N LEU A 100 -18.81 20.73 4.47
CA LEU A 100 -18.09 21.87 5.06
C LEU A 100 -18.76 22.44 6.31
N ILE A 101 -20.03 22.11 6.60
CA ILE A 101 -20.77 22.64 7.75
C ILE A 101 -19.97 22.49 9.05
N ASN A 102 -19.53 21.28 9.37
CA ASN A 102 -18.78 20.98 10.59
C ASN A 102 -17.26 20.91 10.39
N HIS A 103 -16.77 21.02 9.15
CA HIS A 103 -15.34 20.98 8.90
C HIS A 103 -14.64 22.21 9.49
N PRO A 104 -13.57 22.06 10.32
CA PRO A 104 -12.91 23.19 10.97
C PRO A 104 -12.11 24.03 9.96
N LEU A 105 -11.87 25.29 10.29
CA LEU A 105 -11.06 26.22 9.48
C LEU A 105 -9.56 26.05 9.73
N ASP A 106 -9.08 24.84 9.70
CA ASP A 106 -7.75 24.42 10.11
C ASP A 106 -6.72 24.35 8.97
N CYS A 107 -7.06 24.68 7.73
CA CYS A 107 -6.16 24.52 6.59
C CYS A 107 -4.73 25.07 6.83
N PRO A 108 -4.53 26.22 7.49
CA PRO A 108 -3.17 26.74 7.75
C PRO A 108 -2.33 25.87 8.67
N ILE A 109 -2.95 25.10 9.57
CA ILE A 109 -2.27 24.20 10.52
C ILE A 109 -2.47 22.72 10.22
N CYS A 110 -3.18 22.39 9.13
CA CYS A 110 -3.45 21.02 8.73
C CYS A 110 -2.35 20.51 7.79
N ASP A 111 -1.73 19.36 8.11
CA ASP A 111 -0.67 18.77 7.28
C ASP A 111 -1.15 18.31 5.90
N GLN A 112 -2.47 18.10 5.72
CA GLN A 112 -3.06 17.82 4.41
C GLN A 112 -3.20 19.07 3.51
N GLY A 113 -2.97 20.27 4.04
CA GLY A 113 -3.13 21.52 3.28
C GLY A 113 -2.24 21.59 2.05
N GLY A 114 -2.85 21.76 0.86
CA GLY A 114 -2.19 21.79 -0.45
C GLY A 114 -2.17 20.45 -1.19
N GLU A 115 -2.66 19.36 -0.58
CA GLU A 115 -2.87 18.04 -1.19
C GLU A 115 -4.17 17.40 -0.64
N CYS A 116 -5.20 18.21 -0.39
CA CYS A 116 -6.43 17.80 0.26
C CYS A 116 -7.58 17.72 -0.75
N ASP A 117 -8.13 16.53 -0.95
CA ASP A 117 -9.27 16.32 -1.87
C ASP A 117 -10.45 17.23 -1.54
N LEU A 118 -10.70 17.51 -0.23
CA LEU A 118 -11.79 18.38 0.17
C LEU A 118 -11.54 19.85 -0.23
N GLN A 119 -10.30 20.34 -0.15
CA GLN A 119 -9.96 21.68 -0.63
C GLN A 119 -10.16 21.79 -2.13
N ASP A 120 -9.61 20.85 -2.89
CA ASP A 120 -9.64 20.86 -4.36
C ASP A 120 -11.07 20.74 -4.88
N GLN A 121 -11.86 19.83 -4.31
CA GLN A 121 -13.26 19.67 -4.70
C GLN A 121 -14.15 20.83 -4.20
N ALA A 122 -13.83 21.46 -3.06
CA ALA A 122 -14.54 22.66 -2.60
C ALA A 122 -14.32 23.84 -3.56
N MET A 123 -13.11 24.01 -4.09
CA MET A 123 -12.81 25.04 -5.10
C MET A 123 -13.47 24.73 -6.44
N ALA A 124 -13.50 23.47 -6.87
CA ALA A 124 -14.05 23.08 -8.17
C ALA A 124 -15.59 23.04 -8.20
N PHE A 125 -16.24 22.67 -7.12
CA PHE A 125 -17.67 22.34 -7.07
C PHE A 125 -18.44 23.04 -5.94
N GLY A 126 -17.77 23.74 -5.03
CA GLY A 126 -18.40 24.45 -3.92
C GLY A 126 -18.87 25.84 -4.29
N VAL A 127 -19.47 26.53 -3.31
CA VAL A 127 -19.83 27.94 -3.37
C VAL A 127 -18.83 28.77 -2.54
N ASP A 128 -18.73 30.06 -2.81
CA ASP A 128 -17.77 30.98 -2.22
C ASP A 128 -18.22 31.59 -0.88
N PHE A 129 -19.38 31.17 -0.35
CA PHE A 129 -19.92 31.66 0.91
C PHE A 129 -20.52 30.52 1.74
N SER A 130 -20.67 30.77 3.06
CA SER A 130 -21.34 29.85 3.98
C SER A 130 -22.62 30.48 4.54
N ARG A 131 -23.71 29.71 4.56
CA ARG A 131 -24.98 30.06 5.23
C ARG A 131 -25.04 29.59 6.67
N PHE A 132 -24.11 28.71 7.07
CA PHE A 132 -24.08 28.12 8.41
C PHE A 132 -23.51 29.10 9.43
N LYS A 133 -24.26 29.35 10.50
CA LYS A 133 -23.94 30.31 11.56
C LYS A 133 -23.85 29.71 12.96
N GLU A 134 -24.11 28.39 13.05
CA GLU A 134 -24.05 27.68 14.33
C GLU A 134 -22.60 27.27 14.65
N PRO A 135 -22.28 26.94 15.91
CA PRO A 135 -20.98 26.39 16.28
C PRO A 135 -20.73 25.07 15.54
N LYS A 136 -19.51 24.90 15.03
CA LYS A 136 -19.09 23.64 14.41
C LYS A 136 -18.91 22.56 15.48
N ARG A 137 -19.25 21.33 15.13
CA ARG A 137 -19.04 20.15 15.98
C ARG A 137 -17.54 19.93 16.23
N ALA A 138 -17.19 19.58 17.47
CA ALA A 138 -15.87 19.07 17.82
C ALA A 138 -15.97 17.58 18.19
N VAL A 139 -14.95 16.83 17.82
CA VAL A 139 -14.83 15.39 18.06
C VAL A 139 -13.49 15.13 18.72
N ASP A 140 -13.46 14.21 19.69
CA ASP A 140 -12.23 13.83 20.39
C ASP A 140 -11.27 13.11 19.45
N ASP A 141 -9.97 13.33 19.64
CA ASP A 141 -8.92 12.67 18.89
C ASP A 141 -8.69 11.26 19.42
N LEU A 142 -8.23 10.37 18.55
CA LEU A 142 -7.90 8.99 18.86
C LEU A 142 -6.39 8.82 19.04
N ASP A 143 -5.97 7.88 19.88
CA ASP A 143 -4.59 7.39 19.85
C ASP A 143 -4.50 6.12 19.01
N LEU A 144 -4.04 6.27 17.78
CA LEU A 144 -3.82 5.15 16.84
C LEU A 144 -2.39 4.59 16.88
N GLY A 145 -1.57 5.03 17.84
CA GLY A 145 -0.18 4.59 17.99
C GLY A 145 0.84 5.61 17.48
N PRO A 146 2.10 5.20 17.25
CA PRO A 146 3.21 6.12 16.98
C PRO A 146 3.27 6.65 15.54
N LEU A 147 2.55 6.03 14.60
CA LEU A 147 2.70 6.32 13.17
C LEU A 147 1.64 7.28 12.63
N VAL A 148 0.40 7.16 13.10
CA VAL A 148 -0.74 7.93 12.61
C VAL A 148 -1.15 8.98 13.63
N SER A 149 -1.19 10.24 13.19
CA SER A 149 -1.76 11.36 13.93
C SER A 149 -3.23 11.52 13.56
N THR A 150 -4.06 11.82 14.54
CA THR A 150 -5.50 12.03 14.33
C THR A 150 -5.90 13.47 14.63
N ASN A 151 -6.87 13.96 13.87
CA ASN A 151 -7.67 15.13 14.19
C ASN A 151 -9.08 14.86 13.69
N MET A 152 -9.87 14.20 14.53
CA MET A 152 -11.15 13.61 14.11
C MET A 152 -12.23 14.64 13.84
N THR A 153 -12.09 15.86 14.32
CA THR A 153 -12.95 16.99 13.94
C THR A 153 -12.91 17.27 12.42
N ARG A 154 -11.81 16.95 11.74
CA ARG A 154 -11.67 17.10 10.29
C ARG A 154 -12.29 15.94 9.48
N CYS A 155 -12.70 14.87 10.15
CA CYS A 155 -13.23 13.68 9.50
C CYS A 155 -14.56 13.95 8.79
N ILE A 156 -14.69 13.48 7.54
CA ILE A 156 -15.93 13.57 6.74
C ILE A 156 -16.69 12.24 6.69
N SER A 157 -16.37 11.29 7.56
CA SER A 157 -17.02 9.98 7.71
C SER A 157 -17.13 9.19 6.39
N CYS A 158 -16.12 9.27 5.53
CA CYS A 158 -16.08 8.58 4.24
C CYS A 158 -15.86 7.06 4.36
N THR A 159 -15.47 6.57 5.50
CA THR A 159 -15.22 5.15 5.84
C THR A 159 -14.11 4.45 5.04
N ARG A 160 -13.27 5.16 4.27
CA ARG A 160 -12.15 4.52 3.54
C ARG A 160 -11.19 3.80 4.50
N CYS A 161 -10.82 4.42 5.62
CA CYS A 161 -9.94 3.81 6.62
C CYS A 161 -10.54 2.55 7.26
N VAL A 162 -11.84 2.55 7.58
CA VAL A 162 -12.56 1.39 8.14
C VAL A 162 -12.56 0.23 7.15
N ARG A 163 -12.90 0.49 5.90
CA ARG A 163 -12.90 -0.53 4.84
C ARG A 163 -11.50 -1.06 4.55
N PHE A 164 -10.50 -0.20 4.50
CA PHE A 164 -9.12 -0.61 4.30
C PHE A 164 -8.64 -1.57 5.40
N THR A 165 -8.86 -1.20 6.67
CA THR A 165 -8.42 -2.04 7.80
C THR A 165 -9.08 -3.41 7.80
N SER A 166 -10.35 -3.51 7.39
CA SER A 166 -11.08 -4.78 7.33
C SER A 166 -10.84 -5.57 6.05
N GLU A 167 -10.83 -4.92 4.89
CA GLU A 167 -10.81 -5.59 3.58
C GLU A 167 -9.38 -5.90 3.11
N VAL A 168 -8.48 -4.92 3.17
CA VAL A 168 -7.09 -5.04 2.66
C VAL A 168 -6.14 -5.51 3.75
N ALA A 169 -6.08 -4.77 4.87
CA ALA A 169 -5.20 -5.14 5.99
C ALA A 169 -5.67 -6.39 6.75
N GLY A 170 -6.97 -6.68 6.71
CA GLY A 170 -7.57 -7.86 7.33
C GLY A 170 -7.62 -7.82 8.86
N ILE A 171 -7.54 -6.65 9.45
CA ILE A 171 -7.59 -6.42 10.89
C ILE A 171 -8.65 -5.35 11.18
N SER A 172 -9.84 -5.78 11.59
CA SER A 172 -11.01 -4.92 11.81
C SER A 172 -10.90 -4.15 13.15
N GLN A 173 -9.91 -3.27 13.26
CA GLN A 173 -9.68 -2.46 14.46
C GLN A 173 -10.34 -1.09 14.41
N MET A 174 -10.80 -0.65 13.24
CA MET A 174 -11.54 0.60 13.08
C MET A 174 -13.00 0.34 12.75
N GLY A 175 -13.88 1.22 13.20
CA GLY A 175 -15.30 1.15 12.96
C GLY A 175 -15.96 2.52 12.96
N GLN A 176 -17.27 2.54 12.72
CA GLN A 176 -18.09 3.73 12.85
C GLN A 176 -19.13 3.48 13.94
N THR A 177 -19.25 4.42 14.88
CA THR A 177 -20.26 4.45 15.93
C THR A 177 -21.20 5.61 15.70
N GLY A 178 -22.34 5.61 16.39
CA GLY A 178 -23.35 6.67 16.26
C GLY A 178 -24.08 6.66 14.91
N ARG A 179 -24.87 7.70 14.68
CA ARG A 179 -25.61 7.93 13.42
C ARG A 179 -25.91 9.42 13.24
N GLY A 180 -26.15 9.80 11.97
CA GLY A 180 -26.41 11.21 11.65
C GLY A 180 -25.20 12.09 11.94
N GLU A 181 -25.40 13.20 12.60
CA GLU A 181 -24.33 14.13 12.98
C GLU A 181 -23.42 13.59 14.09
N ASP A 182 -23.90 12.64 14.88
CA ASP A 182 -23.13 11.96 15.94
C ASP A 182 -22.35 10.75 15.43
N ALA A 183 -22.31 10.54 14.13
CA ALA A 183 -21.51 9.46 13.54
C ALA A 183 -20.01 9.76 13.64
N GLU A 184 -19.25 8.84 14.23
CA GLU A 184 -17.83 8.98 14.47
C GLU A 184 -17.06 7.74 14.03
N ILE A 185 -15.91 7.96 13.40
CA ILE A 185 -14.93 6.90 13.14
C ILE A 185 -14.09 6.74 14.41
N THR A 186 -14.01 5.51 14.89
CA THR A 186 -13.28 5.18 16.14
C THR A 186 -12.51 3.88 15.99
N SER A 187 -11.53 3.65 16.87
CA SER A 187 -10.89 2.35 17.01
C SER A 187 -11.61 1.49 18.06
N TYR A 188 -11.52 0.17 17.91
CA TYR A 188 -12.12 -0.76 18.86
C TYR A 188 -11.51 -0.56 20.26
N LEU A 189 -12.34 -0.22 21.24
CA LEU A 189 -11.94 0.04 22.63
C LEU A 189 -10.78 1.05 22.78
N ASN A 190 -10.66 2.00 21.88
CA ASN A 190 -9.56 2.98 21.84
C ASN A 190 -8.17 2.35 21.79
N GLN A 191 -8.06 1.15 21.19
CA GLN A 191 -6.77 0.48 20.99
C GLN A 191 -6.00 1.10 19.83
N THR A 192 -4.67 1.01 19.92
CA THR A 192 -3.76 1.36 18.82
C THR A 192 -3.88 0.34 17.69
N LEU A 193 -3.56 0.76 16.47
CA LEU A 193 -3.57 -0.14 15.31
C LEU A 193 -2.38 -1.11 15.35
N ASP A 194 -2.64 -2.38 15.02
CA ASP A 194 -1.66 -3.48 14.99
C ASP A 194 -1.46 -4.04 13.57
N SER A 195 -1.58 -3.23 12.57
CA SER A 195 -1.34 -3.62 11.18
C SER A 195 0.02 -3.14 10.71
N ASN A 196 0.76 -3.97 9.97
CA ASN A 196 1.99 -3.58 9.27
C ASN A 196 1.70 -2.73 8.00
N LEU A 197 0.43 -2.43 7.73
CA LEU A 197 -0.05 -1.61 6.62
C LEU A 197 -0.81 -0.37 7.09
N GLN A 198 -0.80 -0.06 8.39
CA GLN A 198 -1.62 1.01 8.97
C GLN A 198 -1.33 2.39 8.34
N GLY A 199 -0.11 2.66 7.92
CA GLY A 199 0.26 3.94 7.29
C GLY A 199 -0.51 4.25 6.01
N ASN A 200 -1.08 3.25 5.32
CA ASN A 200 -1.86 3.49 4.10
C ASN A 200 -3.19 4.22 4.36
N ILE A 201 -3.72 4.20 5.60
CA ILE A 201 -4.92 5.00 5.92
C ILE A 201 -4.65 6.51 5.85
N ILE A 202 -3.40 6.94 5.91
CA ILE A 202 -2.98 8.34 5.74
C ILE A 202 -3.26 8.78 4.31
N ASP A 203 -2.80 8.00 3.32
CA ASP A 203 -2.99 8.33 1.90
C ASP A 203 -4.46 8.18 1.47
N LEU A 204 -5.16 7.21 2.05
CA LEU A 204 -6.58 6.98 1.80
C LEU A 204 -7.49 8.06 2.37
N CYS A 205 -7.05 8.77 3.41
CA CYS A 205 -7.86 9.80 4.04
C CYS A 205 -7.93 11.04 3.14
N PRO A 206 -9.13 11.40 2.61
CA PRO A 206 -9.27 12.51 1.68
C PRO A 206 -9.12 13.88 2.34
N VAL A 207 -8.92 13.90 3.65
CA VAL A 207 -8.82 15.10 4.49
C VAL A 207 -7.73 14.93 5.55
N GLY A 208 -7.36 15.98 6.25
CA GLY A 208 -6.35 15.96 7.31
C GLY A 208 -6.81 15.36 8.64
N ALA A 209 -7.76 14.41 8.62
CA ALA A 209 -8.19 13.71 9.83
C ALA A 209 -7.19 12.65 10.28
N LEU A 210 -6.53 11.97 9.34
CA LEU A 210 -5.47 11.00 9.57
C LEU A 210 -4.23 11.46 8.82
N THR A 211 -3.14 11.72 9.55
CA THR A 211 -1.88 12.22 8.99
C THR A 211 -0.68 11.49 9.58
N SER A 212 0.49 11.67 8.99
CA SER A 212 1.71 11.00 9.45
C SER A 212 2.29 11.71 10.68
N LYS A 213 2.38 11.04 11.84
CA LYS A 213 3.06 11.57 13.03
C LYS A 213 4.54 11.92 12.78
N PRO A 214 5.36 11.05 12.12
CA PRO A 214 6.76 11.36 11.85
C PRO A 214 6.99 12.53 10.91
N TYR A 215 6.01 12.86 10.08
CA TYR A 215 6.08 13.96 9.11
C TYR A 215 5.40 15.25 9.62
N ALA A 216 4.70 15.20 10.75
CA ALA A 216 3.87 16.30 11.23
C ALA A 216 4.60 17.64 11.25
N PHE A 217 4.02 18.66 10.61
CA PHE A 217 4.48 20.05 10.55
C PHE A 217 5.89 20.27 9.98
N THR A 218 6.44 19.34 9.19
CA THR A 218 7.81 19.43 8.68
C THR A 218 7.94 20.17 7.37
N ALA A 219 7.01 19.99 6.44
CA ALA A 219 7.01 20.64 5.13
C ALA A 219 5.61 20.71 4.52
N ARG A 220 5.45 21.56 3.51
CA ARG A 220 4.27 21.62 2.66
C ARG A 220 4.53 20.88 1.33
N PRO A 221 3.48 20.33 0.67
CA PRO A 221 3.65 19.54 -0.56
C PRO A 221 4.41 20.29 -1.67
N TRP A 222 4.17 21.58 -1.82
CA TRP A 222 4.85 22.41 -2.84
C TRP A 222 6.32 22.72 -2.56
N GLU A 223 6.81 22.42 -1.36
CA GLU A 223 8.23 22.56 -1.00
C GLU A 223 9.04 21.31 -1.32
N LEU A 224 8.37 20.22 -1.72
CA LEU A 224 8.98 18.91 -1.89
C LEU A 224 9.37 18.65 -3.35
N SER A 225 10.51 18.01 -3.52
CA SER A 225 10.93 17.39 -4.77
C SER A 225 10.69 15.89 -4.68
N ASN A 226 10.10 15.30 -5.70
CA ASN A 226 9.79 13.87 -5.72
C ASN A 226 10.73 13.09 -6.64
N THR A 227 11.02 11.86 -6.26
CA THR A 227 11.80 10.91 -7.06
C THR A 227 11.12 9.55 -6.99
N GLU A 228 10.79 9.00 -8.15
CA GLU A 228 10.24 7.65 -8.25
C GLU A 228 11.34 6.62 -8.14
N THR A 229 11.09 5.57 -7.37
CA THR A 229 12.03 4.46 -7.16
C THR A 229 11.30 3.20 -6.72
N ILE A 230 12.06 2.18 -6.30
CA ILE A 230 11.56 0.89 -5.85
C ILE A 230 12.02 0.67 -4.42
N ASP A 231 11.13 0.13 -3.58
CA ASP A 231 11.45 -0.30 -2.23
C ASP A 231 12.40 -1.49 -2.21
N VAL A 232 13.35 -1.47 -1.29
CA VAL A 232 14.32 -2.54 -1.08
C VAL A 232 14.20 -3.18 0.31
N MET A 233 13.18 -2.79 1.09
CA MET A 233 13.04 -3.22 2.48
C MET A 233 12.36 -4.60 2.62
N ASP A 234 11.72 -5.07 1.58
CA ASP A 234 11.17 -6.43 1.48
C ASP A 234 11.35 -7.02 0.08
N ALA A 235 10.95 -8.28 -0.09
CA ALA A 235 11.13 -9.02 -1.35
C ALA A 235 10.13 -8.62 -2.45
N LEU A 236 9.10 -7.82 -2.17
CA LEU A 236 8.08 -7.46 -3.15
C LEU A 236 8.59 -6.45 -4.17
N GLY A 237 9.43 -5.51 -3.74
CA GLY A 237 9.91 -4.43 -4.60
C GLY A 237 8.80 -3.42 -4.92
N SER A 238 8.06 -2.99 -3.92
CA SER A 238 6.96 -2.01 -4.06
C SER A 238 7.42 -0.74 -4.75
N ASN A 239 6.61 -0.23 -5.67
CA ASN A 239 6.86 1.04 -6.34
C ASN A 239 6.56 2.19 -5.38
N ILE A 240 7.53 3.08 -5.21
CA ILE A 240 7.47 4.18 -4.25
C ILE A 240 7.87 5.51 -4.86
N ARG A 241 7.41 6.58 -4.23
CA ARG A 241 7.86 7.94 -4.44
C ARG A 241 8.53 8.45 -3.17
N VAL A 242 9.75 8.93 -3.29
CA VAL A 242 10.51 9.54 -2.20
C VAL A 242 10.40 11.06 -2.34
N ASP A 243 9.82 11.71 -1.34
CA ASP A 243 9.69 13.15 -1.28
C ASP A 243 10.82 13.75 -0.42
N THR A 244 11.56 14.71 -0.99
CA THR A 244 12.73 15.34 -0.36
C THR A 244 12.56 16.85 -0.26
N LYS A 245 13.21 17.45 0.78
CA LYS A 245 13.38 18.91 0.90
C LYS A 245 14.86 19.18 1.03
N GLY A 246 15.45 19.77 -0.02
CA GLY A 246 16.89 19.92 -0.10
C GLY A 246 17.60 18.56 -0.16
N ARG A 247 18.41 18.23 0.86
CA ARG A 247 19.17 16.97 0.95
C ARG A 247 18.53 15.93 1.90
N GLU A 248 17.35 16.21 2.41
CA GLU A 248 16.69 15.37 3.40
C GLU A 248 15.48 14.66 2.83
N VAL A 249 15.35 13.37 3.10
CA VAL A 249 14.12 12.61 2.86
C VAL A 249 13.10 13.03 3.90
N MET A 250 11.92 13.42 3.45
CA MET A 250 10.84 13.92 4.30
C MET A 250 9.75 12.87 4.50
N ARG A 251 9.41 12.13 3.45
CA ARG A 251 8.42 11.04 3.49
C ARG A 251 8.59 10.10 2.31
N ILE A 252 8.01 8.91 2.43
CA ILE A 252 7.88 7.92 1.36
C ILE A 252 6.39 7.62 1.17
N LEU A 253 5.94 7.69 -0.08
CA LEU A 253 4.56 7.43 -0.48
C LEU A 253 4.51 6.28 -1.49
N PRO A 254 3.40 5.53 -1.56
CA PRO A 254 3.20 4.54 -2.61
C PRO A 254 3.07 5.23 -3.98
N ARG A 255 3.50 4.51 -5.01
CA ARG A 255 3.18 4.78 -6.40
C ARG A 255 2.39 3.60 -6.95
N ASN A 256 1.26 3.88 -7.60
CA ASN A 256 0.40 2.82 -8.12
C ASN A 256 1.15 1.93 -9.11
N HIS A 257 1.06 0.63 -8.89
CA HIS A 257 1.51 -0.41 -9.81
C HIS A 257 0.65 -1.67 -9.63
N ASP A 258 -0.33 -1.86 -10.50
CA ASP A 258 -1.34 -2.92 -10.40
C ASP A 258 -0.73 -4.32 -10.26
N GLY A 259 0.32 -4.59 -11.03
CA GLY A 259 1.01 -5.89 -11.04
C GLY A 259 1.92 -6.18 -9.86
N ILE A 260 2.19 -5.21 -8.96
CA ILE A 260 3.10 -5.42 -7.82
C ILE A 260 2.43 -5.05 -6.51
N ASN A 261 2.37 -3.76 -6.19
CA ASN A 261 1.93 -3.29 -4.88
C ASN A 261 0.56 -2.61 -4.88
N GLU A 262 -0.12 -2.55 -6.03
CA GLU A 262 -1.31 -1.72 -6.20
C GLU A 262 -1.03 -0.28 -5.71
N GLU A 263 -1.75 0.20 -4.70
CA GLU A 263 -1.56 1.54 -4.10
C GLU A 263 -1.02 1.46 -2.67
N TRP A 264 -0.45 0.29 -2.28
CA TRP A 264 -0.09 0.01 -0.90
C TRP A 264 1.43 -0.11 -0.70
N ILE A 265 1.91 0.34 0.46
CA ILE A 265 3.28 0.06 0.94
C ILE A 265 3.26 -0.37 2.41
N SER A 266 4.26 -1.13 2.82
CA SER A 266 4.41 -1.50 4.22
C SER A 266 4.80 -0.31 5.10
N ASP A 267 4.47 -0.38 6.38
CA ASP A 267 4.89 0.65 7.35
C ASP A 267 6.41 0.71 7.48
N LYS A 268 7.09 -0.43 7.32
CA LYS A 268 8.55 -0.49 7.26
C LYS A 268 9.08 0.36 6.11
N THR A 269 8.56 0.16 4.90
CA THR A 269 8.90 0.97 3.72
C THR A 269 8.65 2.45 3.95
N ARG A 270 7.48 2.77 4.51
CA ARG A 270 7.02 4.15 4.69
C ARG A 270 7.85 4.94 5.69
N PHE A 271 8.35 4.33 6.77
CA PHE A 271 8.88 5.05 7.93
C PHE A 271 10.36 4.81 8.24
N VAL A 272 11.01 3.84 7.57
CA VAL A 272 12.41 3.49 7.86
C VAL A 272 13.43 4.57 7.44
N TRP A 273 13.02 5.54 6.65
CA TRP A 273 13.88 6.59 6.09
C TRP A 273 14.58 7.46 7.13
N ASP A 274 14.07 7.56 8.34
CA ASP A 274 14.72 8.32 9.42
C ASP A 274 16.08 7.74 9.80
N GLY A 275 16.30 6.43 9.58
CA GLY A 275 17.59 5.77 9.71
C GLY A 275 18.67 6.31 8.76
N LEU A 276 18.31 7.00 7.68
CA LEU A 276 19.27 7.65 6.78
C LEU A 276 19.99 8.85 7.43
N ARG A 277 19.42 9.42 8.49
CA ARG A 277 19.91 10.64 9.16
C ARG A 277 20.57 10.37 10.51
N ARG A 278 20.33 9.22 11.11
CA ARG A 278 20.73 8.91 12.49
C ARG A 278 21.78 7.82 12.51
N GLN A 279 22.81 7.99 13.37
CA GLN A 279 23.86 7.01 13.61
C GLN A 279 24.58 6.55 12.33
N ARG A 280 24.70 7.43 11.32
CA ARG A 280 25.41 7.17 10.07
C ARG A 280 26.84 7.68 10.17
N LEU A 281 27.80 6.87 9.68
CA LEU A 281 29.16 7.31 9.53
C LEU A 281 29.25 8.25 8.31
N ASP A 282 29.77 9.46 8.51
CA ASP A 282 29.90 10.51 7.50
C ASP A 282 31.32 10.65 6.95
N LYS A 283 32.28 10.02 7.60
CA LYS A 283 33.73 10.03 7.27
C LYS A 283 34.40 8.77 7.80
N PRO A 284 35.66 8.51 7.37
CA PRO A 284 36.45 7.41 7.91
C PRO A 284 36.81 7.61 9.36
N TYR A 285 36.87 6.51 10.11
CA TYR A 285 37.31 6.47 11.49
C TYR A 285 38.32 5.36 11.69
N ILE A 286 39.35 5.62 12.49
CA ILE A 286 40.28 4.61 12.95
C ILE A 286 40.28 4.55 14.48
N ARG A 287 40.73 3.46 15.05
CA ARG A 287 40.84 3.29 16.49
C ARG A 287 42.25 3.67 16.96
N LYS A 288 42.36 4.76 17.73
CA LYS A 288 43.60 5.20 18.41
C LYS A 288 43.32 5.17 19.91
N ASP A 289 44.15 4.48 20.67
CA ASP A 289 44.05 4.36 22.14
C ASP A 289 42.62 3.95 22.61
N GLY A 290 42.01 2.98 21.93
CA GLY A 290 40.67 2.49 22.24
C GLY A 290 39.50 3.36 21.80
N LYS A 291 39.75 4.60 21.31
CA LYS A 291 38.74 5.54 20.85
C LYS A 291 38.69 5.64 19.33
N LEU A 292 37.47 5.81 18.77
CA LEU A 292 37.29 6.10 17.35
C LEU A 292 37.63 7.56 17.08
N VAL A 293 38.58 7.79 16.19
CA VAL A 293 39.03 9.11 15.76
C VAL A 293 38.80 9.27 14.26
N SER A 294 38.21 10.39 13.85
CA SER A 294 38.02 10.72 12.45
C SER A 294 39.36 11.03 11.78
N VAL A 295 39.55 10.47 10.57
CA VAL A 295 40.75 10.65 9.75
C VAL A 295 40.37 10.90 8.29
N ASP A 296 41.33 11.26 7.45
CA ASP A 296 41.11 11.33 6.00
C ASP A 296 41.10 9.92 5.35
N TRP A 297 40.64 9.87 4.11
CA TRP A 297 40.54 8.62 3.36
C TRP A 297 41.91 7.96 3.11
N ASN A 298 42.97 8.73 2.91
CA ASN A 298 44.28 8.18 2.62
C ASN A 298 44.84 7.47 3.87
N GLU A 299 44.74 8.10 5.03
CA GLU A 299 45.16 7.49 6.31
C GLU A 299 44.36 6.22 6.60
N ALA A 300 43.03 6.26 6.41
CA ALA A 300 42.15 5.10 6.64
C ALA A 300 42.49 3.95 5.70
N LEU A 301 42.67 4.21 4.40
CA LEU A 301 42.99 3.19 3.40
C LEU A 301 44.38 2.58 3.59
N ASN A 302 45.37 3.38 3.95
CA ASN A 302 46.70 2.88 4.25
C ASN A 302 46.69 1.95 5.46
N LEU A 303 46.05 2.33 6.53
CA LEU A 303 45.93 1.49 7.72
C LEU A 303 45.13 0.19 7.43
N ALA A 304 44.07 0.29 6.62
CA ALA A 304 43.32 -0.88 6.20
C ALA A 304 44.19 -1.85 5.35
N ALA A 305 44.98 -1.31 4.42
CA ALA A 305 45.89 -2.11 3.59
C ALA A 305 46.95 -2.81 4.42
N GLU A 306 47.58 -2.09 5.38
CA GLU A 306 48.55 -2.67 6.32
C GLU A 306 47.91 -3.78 7.18
N SER A 307 46.72 -3.52 7.70
CA SER A 307 46.00 -4.46 8.56
C SER A 307 45.58 -5.74 7.86
N LEU A 308 45.27 -5.68 6.56
CA LEU A 308 44.87 -6.81 5.75
C LEU A 308 46.04 -7.58 5.12
N SER A 309 47.22 -6.98 5.03
CA SER A 309 48.40 -7.60 4.41
C SER A 309 48.79 -8.88 5.12
N GLY A 310 48.93 -9.98 4.36
CA GLY A 310 49.34 -11.28 4.89
C GLY A 310 48.37 -11.96 5.84
N LYS A 311 47.12 -11.51 5.89
CA LYS A 311 46.03 -12.09 6.72
C LYS A 311 45.07 -12.95 5.90
N ASN A 312 44.38 -13.88 6.57
CA ASN A 312 43.22 -14.55 6.01
C ASN A 312 42.07 -13.54 6.01
N ILE A 313 41.52 -13.25 4.84
CA ILE A 313 40.52 -12.23 4.63
C ILE A 313 39.19 -12.89 4.29
N MET A 314 38.12 -12.42 4.96
CA MET A 314 36.74 -12.72 4.60
C MET A 314 36.01 -11.42 4.32
N GLY A 315 35.39 -11.32 3.14
CA GLY A 315 34.46 -10.24 2.79
C GLY A 315 33.03 -10.64 3.08
N LEU A 316 32.28 -9.77 3.76
CA LEU A 316 30.87 -9.97 4.06
C LEU A 316 30.03 -8.84 3.50
N VAL A 317 28.95 -9.16 2.81
CA VAL A 317 28.04 -8.21 2.18
C VAL A 317 26.64 -8.41 2.74
N GLY A 318 25.99 -7.32 3.12
CA GLY A 318 24.59 -7.33 3.58
C GLY A 318 23.60 -7.21 2.41
N ASP A 319 22.34 -7.53 2.70
CA ASP A 319 21.25 -7.64 1.70
C ASP A 319 20.92 -6.32 1.00
N LEU A 320 21.13 -5.19 1.68
CA LEU A 320 20.83 -3.84 1.13
C LEU A 320 22.05 -3.18 0.46
N THR A 321 23.12 -3.94 0.20
CA THR A 321 24.30 -3.43 -0.50
C THR A 321 24.05 -3.40 -2.01
N SER A 322 24.44 -2.31 -2.68
CA SER A 322 24.36 -2.22 -4.14
C SER A 322 25.19 -3.30 -4.82
N THR A 323 24.73 -3.77 -5.99
CA THR A 323 25.43 -4.79 -6.78
C THR A 323 26.85 -4.38 -7.13
N GLU A 324 27.10 -3.09 -7.42
CA GLU A 324 28.41 -2.52 -7.73
C GLU A 324 29.36 -2.62 -6.55
N SER A 325 28.87 -2.29 -5.33
CA SER A 325 29.67 -2.40 -4.10
C SER A 325 29.99 -3.85 -3.76
N ALA A 326 28.99 -4.75 -3.88
CA ALA A 326 29.15 -6.18 -3.66
C ALA A 326 30.16 -6.78 -4.64
N TYR A 327 30.07 -6.43 -5.94
CA TYR A 327 31.02 -6.88 -6.98
C TYR A 327 32.44 -6.35 -6.73
N SER A 328 32.56 -5.06 -6.35
CA SER A 328 33.84 -4.44 -6.05
C SER A 328 34.53 -5.09 -4.85
N LEU A 329 33.78 -5.39 -3.78
CA LEU A 329 34.28 -6.12 -2.62
C LEU A 329 34.73 -7.53 -3.01
N LYS A 330 33.91 -8.26 -3.78
CA LYS A 330 34.29 -9.59 -4.31
C LYS A 330 35.61 -9.53 -5.05
N LYS A 331 35.76 -8.59 -5.97
CA LYS A 331 36.98 -8.43 -6.79
C LYS A 331 38.21 -8.11 -5.93
N LEU A 332 38.07 -7.22 -4.95
CA LEU A 332 39.14 -6.87 -4.02
C LEU A 332 39.57 -8.07 -3.16
N VAL A 333 38.63 -8.70 -2.48
CA VAL A 333 38.90 -9.81 -1.55
C VAL A 333 39.47 -11.01 -2.28
N THR A 334 38.92 -11.36 -3.46
CA THR A 334 39.47 -12.45 -4.29
C THR A 334 40.91 -12.17 -4.74
N LYS A 335 41.23 -10.91 -5.11
CA LYS A 335 42.57 -10.50 -5.48
C LYS A 335 43.56 -10.62 -4.31
N LEU A 336 43.10 -10.45 -3.08
CA LEU A 336 43.87 -10.62 -1.85
C LEU A 336 43.95 -12.07 -1.36
N GLY A 337 43.39 -13.02 -2.11
CA GLY A 337 43.33 -14.44 -1.76
C GLY A 337 42.33 -14.82 -0.70
N GLY A 338 41.36 -13.94 -0.41
CA GLY A 338 40.31 -14.16 0.57
C GLY A 338 39.04 -14.79 -0.03
N VAL A 339 38.06 -15.02 0.83
CA VAL A 339 36.75 -15.53 0.51
C VAL A 339 35.65 -14.50 0.74
N VAL A 340 34.54 -14.59 0.03
CA VAL A 340 33.40 -13.65 0.14
C VAL A 340 32.14 -14.43 0.43
N GLU A 341 31.31 -13.88 1.29
CA GLU A 341 29.99 -14.40 1.61
C GLU A 341 28.95 -13.26 1.61
N CYS A 342 27.76 -13.53 1.07
CA CYS A 342 26.65 -12.59 1.03
C CYS A 342 25.38 -13.14 1.71
N ARG A 343 25.32 -14.43 2.01
CA ARG A 343 24.15 -15.09 2.60
C ARG A 343 24.21 -15.04 4.11
N THR A 344 23.92 -13.89 4.66
CA THR A 344 23.90 -13.66 6.12
C THR A 344 22.74 -14.41 6.81
N ASP A 345 21.69 -14.73 6.05
CA ASP A 345 20.55 -15.54 6.47
C ASP A 345 20.82 -17.05 6.54
N GLY A 346 21.94 -17.50 5.95
CA GLY A 346 22.32 -18.92 5.89
C GLY A 346 21.57 -19.75 4.84
N SER A 347 20.81 -19.14 3.94
CA SER A 347 20.03 -19.86 2.92
C SER A 347 20.89 -20.71 1.99
N LYS A 348 20.38 -21.89 1.62
CA LYS A 348 21.04 -22.88 0.75
C LYS A 348 20.64 -22.74 -0.71
N LEU A 349 20.54 -21.52 -1.21
CA LEU A 349 20.26 -21.26 -2.62
C LEU A 349 21.43 -21.71 -3.51
N PRO A 350 21.15 -22.35 -4.68
CA PRO A 350 22.21 -22.75 -5.62
C PRO A 350 22.83 -21.51 -6.26
N ILE A 351 24.16 -21.46 -6.30
CA ILE A 351 24.92 -20.30 -6.83
C ILE A 351 24.94 -20.33 -8.37
N ASP A 352 24.99 -21.50 -8.93
CA ASP A 352 25.23 -21.79 -10.34
C ASP A 352 23.94 -22.02 -11.16
N ASN A 353 22.81 -22.16 -10.49
CA ASN A 353 21.52 -22.33 -11.15
C ASN A 353 20.56 -21.17 -10.81
N ARG A 354 20.43 -20.26 -11.77
CA ARG A 354 19.59 -19.06 -11.62
C ARG A 354 18.12 -19.39 -11.41
N SER A 355 17.60 -20.46 -11.98
CA SER A 355 16.19 -20.86 -11.81
C SER A 355 15.85 -21.24 -10.37
N GLY A 356 16.84 -21.55 -9.54
CA GLY A 356 16.63 -21.85 -8.12
C GLY A 356 16.36 -20.63 -7.23
N TYR A 357 16.59 -19.39 -7.72
CA TYR A 357 16.37 -18.17 -6.94
C TYR A 357 15.62 -17.07 -7.71
N VAL A 358 15.31 -17.29 -8.99
CA VAL A 358 14.42 -16.43 -9.77
C VAL A 358 13.12 -17.20 -9.97
N GLY A 359 12.04 -16.67 -9.36
CA GLY A 359 10.72 -17.27 -9.48
C GLY A 359 10.21 -17.29 -10.92
N ASN A 360 9.33 -18.23 -11.23
CA ASN A 360 8.64 -18.34 -12.51
C ASN A 360 7.21 -17.80 -12.48
N ALA A 361 6.73 -17.38 -11.31
CA ALA A 361 5.45 -16.72 -11.11
C ALA A 361 5.66 -15.21 -10.88
N THR A 362 4.71 -14.42 -11.34
CA THR A 362 4.60 -12.98 -11.05
C THR A 362 3.73 -12.75 -9.83
N ILE A 363 3.71 -11.52 -9.31
CA ILE A 363 2.81 -11.16 -8.21
C ILE A 363 1.34 -11.20 -8.68
N ASP A 364 1.07 -10.86 -9.95
CA ASP A 364 -0.27 -10.96 -10.54
C ASP A 364 -0.82 -12.39 -10.58
N ASP A 365 0.05 -13.39 -10.71
CA ASP A 365 -0.37 -14.80 -10.71
C ASP A 365 -1.02 -15.21 -9.38
N ILE A 366 -0.73 -14.48 -8.29
CA ILE A 366 -1.35 -14.72 -6.98
C ILE A 366 -2.83 -14.36 -7.01
N ASP A 367 -3.20 -13.26 -7.67
CA ASP A 367 -4.60 -12.83 -7.80
C ASP A 367 -5.45 -13.84 -8.60
N LEU A 368 -4.78 -14.57 -9.51
CA LEU A 368 -5.42 -15.58 -10.37
C LEU A 368 -5.32 -17.01 -9.82
N ALA A 369 -4.68 -17.18 -8.66
CA ALA A 369 -4.43 -18.50 -8.10
C ALA A 369 -5.69 -19.07 -7.42
N ASP A 370 -5.99 -20.35 -7.67
CA ASP A 370 -6.98 -21.13 -6.93
C ASP A 370 -6.40 -21.71 -5.63
N GLU A 371 -5.10 -21.96 -5.61
CA GLU A 371 -4.38 -22.57 -4.50
C GLU A 371 -3.06 -21.82 -4.24
N VAL A 372 -2.83 -21.38 -3.00
CA VAL A 372 -1.59 -20.72 -2.58
C VAL A 372 -0.91 -21.54 -1.49
N PHE A 373 0.34 -21.91 -1.69
CA PHE A 373 1.14 -22.67 -0.72
C PHE A 373 2.24 -21.79 -0.14
N LEU A 374 2.20 -21.57 1.16
CA LEU A 374 3.22 -20.85 1.92
C LEU A 374 4.14 -21.88 2.59
N ILE A 375 5.40 -21.93 2.21
CA ILE A 375 6.38 -22.89 2.73
C ILE A 375 7.51 -22.13 3.42
N GLY A 376 7.56 -22.20 4.76
CA GLY A 376 8.60 -21.56 5.56
C GLY A 376 8.63 -20.02 5.45
N SER A 377 7.47 -19.39 5.21
CA SER A 377 7.31 -17.93 5.12
C SER A 377 6.15 -17.45 5.99
N ASN A 378 6.32 -16.26 6.56
CA ASN A 378 5.26 -15.47 7.18
C ASN A 378 5.11 -14.14 6.44
N PRO A 379 4.32 -14.10 5.37
CA PRO A 379 4.20 -12.90 4.54
C PRO A 379 3.66 -11.69 5.28
N ARG A 380 2.87 -11.85 6.36
CA ARG A 380 2.39 -10.73 7.18
C ARG A 380 3.55 -9.89 7.74
N ASN A 381 4.63 -10.55 8.17
CA ASN A 381 5.79 -9.87 8.76
C ASN A 381 6.90 -9.60 7.75
N GLU A 382 7.11 -10.50 6.79
CA GLU A 382 8.21 -10.44 5.84
C GLU A 382 7.93 -9.48 4.68
N ALA A 383 6.69 -9.52 4.13
CA ALA A 383 6.22 -8.72 3.02
C ALA A 383 4.72 -8.40 3.16
N PRO A 384 4.32 -7.41 3.97
CA PRO A 384 2.93 -7.15 4.31
C PRO A 384 2.01 -6.88 3.10
N VAL A 385 2.53 -6.24 2.05
CA VAL A 385 1.76 -6.01 0.82
C VAL A 385 1.52 -7.31 0.06
N LEU A 386 2.50 -8.24 0.03
CA LEU A 386 2.30 -9.59 -0.51
C LEU A 386 1.21 -10.32 0.27
N ASN A 387 1.20 -10.20 1.61
CA ASN A 387 0.14 -10.76 2.44
C ASN A 387 -1.25 -10.19 2.09
N ALA A 388 -1.35 -8.91 1.75
CA ALA A 388 -2.59 -8.29 1.30
C ALA A 388 -3.05 -8.85 -0.07
N ARG A 389 -2.12 -9.12 -1.01
CA ARG A 389 -2.42 -9.77 -2.30
C ARG A 389 -2.95 -11.20 -2.09
N ILE A 390 -2.32 -11.98 -1.22
CA ILE A 390 -2.80 -13.33 -0.87
C ILE A 390 -4.19 -13.26 -0.21
N ARG A 391 -4.40 -12.29 0.67
CA ARG A 391 -5.71 -12.05 1.28
C ARG A 391 -6.78 -11.73 0.23
N LYS A 392 -6.47 -10.93 -0.77
CA LYS A 392 -7.36 -10.61 -1.89
C LYS A 392 -7.76 -11.90 -2.63
N ALA A 393 -6.80 -12.72 -3.04
CA ALA A 393 -7.06 -14.01 -3.68
C ALA A 393 -7.91 -14.93 -2.79
N TRP A 394 -7.61 -15.01 -1.49
CA TRP A 394 -8.41 -15.77 -0.52
C TRP A 394 -9.85 -15.26 -0.42
N SER A 395 -10.07 -13.96 -0.42
CA SER A 395 -11.43 -13.38 -0.38
C SER A 395 -12.23 -13.65 -1.65
N GLU A 396 -11.55 -13.90 -2.77
CA GLU A 396 -12.12 -14.29 -4.06
C GLU A 396 -12.29 -15.80 -4.21
N GLY A 397 -11.87 -16.59 -3.19
CA GLY A 397 -12.12 -18.03 -3.09
C GLY A 397 -10.91 -18.94 -3.23
N ALA A 398 -9.70 -18.39 -3.29
CA ALA A 398 -8.48 -19.20 -3.26
C ALA A 398 -8.29 -19.91 -1.92
N ASN A 399 -7.79 -21.15 -1.96
CA ASN A 399 -7.39 -21.88 -0.77
C ASN A 399 -5.94 -21.54 -0.41
N VAL A 400 -5.68 -21.25 0.86
CA VAL A 400 -4.33 -21.00 1.35
C VAL A 400 -3.86 -22.14 2.24
N HIS A 401 -2.63 -22.58 2.02
CA HIS A 401 -2.01 -23.65 2.76
C HIS A 401 -0.69 -23.19 3.40
N LEU A 402 -0.48 -23.52 4.68
CA LEU A 402 0.75 -23.16 5.40
C LEU A 402 1.51 -24.42 5.82
N LEU A 403 2.76 -24.51 5.40
CA LEU A 403 3.73 -25.48 5.87
C LEU A 403 4.92 -24.76 6.50
N GLY A 404 5.13 -24.98 7.77
CA GLY A 404 6.13 -24.29 8.58
C GLY A 404 5.61 -23.94 9.98
N PRO A 405 6.26 -23.06 10.73
CA PRO A 405 5.72 -22.54 11.99
C PRO A 405 4.33 -21.91 11.77
N LYS A 406 3.42 -22.11 12.71
CA LYS A 406 2.12 -21.44 12.66
C LYS A 406 2.31 -19.94 12.70
N ALA A 407 1.63 -19.23 11.82
CA ALA A 407 1.67 -17.78 11.70
C ALA A 407 0.26 -17.21 11.90
N GLU A 408 0.17 -16.05 12.52
CA GLU A 408 -1.05 -15.26 12.56
C GLU A 408 -1.16 -14.48 11.27
N LEU A 409 -1.88 -15.05 10.29
CA LEU A 409 -2.19 -14.42 9.02
C LEU A 409 -3.54 -13.72 9.11
N THR A 410 -3.82 -12.81 8.18
CA THR A 410 -5.07 -12.02 8.17
C THR A 410 -6.20 -12.71 7.40
N TYR A 411 -6.06 -14.01 7.13
CA TYR A 411 -7.01 -14.90 6.43
C TYR A 411 -6.89 -16.32 6.97
N GLU A 412 -7.89 -17.14 6.69
CA GLU A 412 -7.88 -18.55 7.06
C GLU A 412 -6.97 -19.37 6.15
N TYR A 413 -6.35 -20.39 6.70
CA TYR A 413 -5.47 -21.29 5.95
C TYR A 413 -5.55 -22.74 6.47
N SER A 414 -5.28 -23.68 5.61
CA SER A 414 -5.11 -25.10 5.94
C SER A 414 -3.69 -25.33 6.43
N TYR A 415 -3.54 -25.75 7.68
CA TYR A 415 -2.23 -26.03 8.25
C TYR A 415 -1.75 -27.44 7.87
N LEU A 416 -0.61 -27.53 7.16
CA LEU A 416 -0.07 -28.77 6.64
C LEU A 416 0.95 -29.46 7.57
N GLY A 417 1.53 -28.73 8.52
CA GLY A 417 2.53 -29.20 9.45
C GLY A 417 3.72 -28.27 9.57
N SER A 418 4.57 -28.50 10.58
CA SER A 418 5.75 -27.67 10.86
C SER A 418 7.05 -28.32 10.43
N ASP A 419 7.03 -29.57 10.06
CA ASP A 419 8.22 -30.35 9.80
C ASP A 419 8.33 -30.83 8.34
N ARG A 420 9.50 -31.32 7.96
CA ARG A 420 9.83 -31.78 6.62
C ARG A 420 9.12 -33.06 6.21
N SER A 421 8.64 -33.85 7.17
CA SER A 421 7.83 -35.03 6.85
C SER A 421 6.50 -34.63 6.21
N ALA A 422 5.99 -33.45 6.55
CA ALA A 422 4.81 -32.89 5.89
C ALA A 422 5.11 -32.52 4.42
N LEU A 423 6.26 -31.90 4.14
CA LEU A 423 6.71 -31.61 2.77
C LEU A 423 6.88 -32.90 1.95
N SER A 424 7.55 -33.92 2.51
CA SER A 424 7.70 -35.23 1.84
C SER A 424 6.36 -35.88 1.52
N LYS A 425 5.36 -35.75 2.40
CA LYS A 425 4.01 -36.27 2.13
C LYS A 425 3.32 -35.53 0.99
N LEU A 426 3.52 -34.22 0.88
CA LEU A 426 2.99 -33.43 -0.22
C LEU A 426 3.62 -33.83 -1.55
N THR A 427 4.95 -33.93 -1.60
CA THR A 427 5.67 -34.31 -2.83
C THR A 427 5.38 -35.74 -3.26
N THR A 428 5.31 -36.70 -2.32
CA THR A 428 5.02 -38.13 -2.61
C THR A 428 3.58 -38.35 -3.06
N ARG A 429 2.61 -37.59 -2.53
CA ARG A 429 1.20 -37.70 -2.91
C ARG A 429 0.83 -36.84 -4.14
N GLY A 430 1.75 -35.99 -4.58
CA GLY A 430 1.51 -34.92 -5.53
C GLY A 430 0.64 -33.81 -4.92
N LEU A 431 0.95 -32.58 -5.22
CA LEU A 431 0.03 -31.47 -4.97
C LEU A 431 -1.22 -31.73 -5.83
N LYS A 432 -2.32 -32.11 -5.20
CA LYS A 432 -3.59 -32.32 -5.89
C LYS A 432 -4.23 -30.96 -6.20
N VAL A 433 -3.65 -30.27 -7.12
CA VAL A 433 -4.33 -29.14 -7.77
C VAL A 433 -5.37 -29.74 -8.71
N GLY A 434 -6.65 -29.39 -8.56
CA GLY A 434 -7.71 -29.89 -9.43
C GLY A 434 -7.40 -29.58 -10.90
N LYS A 435 -7.86 -30.41 -11.84
CA LYS A 435 -7.70 -30.15 -13.29
C LYS A 435 -8.22 -28.75 -13.63
N GLY A 436 -7.37 -27.94 -14.25
CA GLY A 436 -7.70 -26.57 -14.67
C GLY A 436 -7.59 -25.52 -13.56
N ARG A 437 -7.07 -25.86 -12.38
CA ARG A 437 -6.76 -24.91 -11.32
C ARG A 437 -5.30 -24.46 -11.38
N SER A 438 -5.08 -23.18 -11.07
CA SER A 438 -3.74 -22.59 -10.95
C SER A 438 -3.26 -22.64 -9.51
N ALA A 439 -1.98 -22.94 -9.30
CA ALA A 439 -1.35 -22.98 -8.00
C ALA A 439 -0.08 -22.13 -7.97
N VAL A 440 0.06 -21.33 -6.90
CA VAL A 440 1.26 -20.56 -6.63
C VAL A 440 1.92 -21.11 -5.36
N VAL A 441 3.22 -21.33 -5.42
CA VAL A 441 4.04 -21.75 -4.27
C VAL A 441 4.99 -20.63 -3.89
N ILE A 442 4.90 -20.17 -2.64
CA ILE A 442 5.78 -19.16 -2.07
C ILE A 442 6.72 -19.86 -1.10
N LEU A 443 7.99 -19.98 -1.51
CA LEU A 443 9.04 -20.59 -0.72
C LEU A 443 9.84 -19.52 0.01
N GLY A 444 9.66 -19.46 1.33
CA GLY A 444 10.37 -18.51 2.18
C GLY A 444 11.79 -18.95 2.53
N VAL A 445 12.64 -17.99 2.86
CA VAL A 445 14.03 -18.22 3.29
C VAL A 445 14.10 -19.18 4.48
N GLY A 446 13.12 -19.12 5.41
CA GLY A 446 13.04 -20.00 6.57
C GLY A 446 13.04 -21.51 6.25
N ALA A 447 12.56 -21.90 5.07
CA ALA A 447 12.63 -23.29 4.60
C ALA A 447 14.01 -23.71 4.03
N LEU A 448 14.86 -22.73 3.74
CA LEU A 448 16.14 -22.92 3.03
C LEU A 448 17.37 -22.81 3.92
N THR A 449 17.22 -22.43 5.18
CA THR A 449 18.35 -22.14 6.10
C THR A 449 19.00 -23.41 6.68
N GLU A 450 18.27 -24.50 6.73
CA GLU A 450 18.75 -25.77 7.26
C GLU A 450 19.68 -26.54 6.30
N ALA A 451 20.33 -27.61 6.79
CA ALA A 451 21.32 -28.36 6.03
C ALA A 451 20.79 -28.95 4.71
N ASP A 452 19.51 -29.30 4.66
CA ASP A 452 18.83 -29.87 3.48
C ASP A 452 18.02 -28.82 2.70
N GLY A 453 18.22 -27.51 2.95
CA GLY A 453 17.53 -26.44 2.24
C GLY A 453 17.62 -26.55 0.71
N ALA A 454 18.76 -27.01 0.18
CA ALA A 454 18.90 -27.26 -1.25
C ALA A 454 17.98 -28.38 -1.76
N ALA A 455 17.74 -29.43 -0.96
CA ALA A 455 16.81 -30.51 -1.29
C ALA A 455 15.35 -30.06 -1.18
N VAL A 456 15.05 -29.13 -0.28
CA VAL A 456 13.72 -28.50 -0.19
C VAL A 456 13.40 -27.68 -1.43
N LEU A 457 14.39 -27.01 -2.00
CA LEU A 457 14.22 -26.22 -3.22
C LEU A 457 14.03 -27.11 -4.45
N GLY A 458 14.76 -28.24 -4.55
CA GLY A 458 14.66 -29.22 -5.65
C GLY A 458 13.38 -30.04 -5.63
#